data_5730caafeb633910445960329a56cddb
#
_entry.id   5730caafeb633910445960329a56cddb
#
_cell.length_a   1.000
_cell.length_b   1.000
_cell.length_c   1.000
_cell.angle_alpha   90.00
_cell.angle_beta   90.00
_cell.angle_gamma   90.00
#
_symmetry.space_group_name_H-M   'P 1'
#
loop_
_entity.id
_entity.type
_entity.pdbx_description
1 polymer ?
#
loop_
_entity_poly.entity_id
_entity_poly.type
_entity_poly.pdbx_seq_one_letter_code
_entity_poly.pdbx_strand_id
1 'polypeptide(L)'
;MSQEPVAPQPGASESGGIKTVMTWRGIGEERLEQVRVTVTGKRIKAYGRIIGAATDKHEAFSASYDLITNDAGATKRLSLHLVRAGGDTQISITRDGQDAWLVQSARGMERSDFGGAQDVDLALSPFFNTLPIRRLGLGKPDSGPAEVPVAYLYLPSGEVTPATLSYTPAAAGIDIVSPVAQTTITVDENGFVVNYPGLAERV
;
A
#
# COMPACT_ATOMS: atom_id res chain seq x y z
N MET A 1 45.70 42.81 11.69
CA MET A 1 45.24 41.41 11.87
C MET A 1 43.89 41.35 11.17
N SER A 2 43.94 40.88 9.91
CA SER A 2 42.74 40.75 9.07
C SER A 2 42.25 39.33 9.21
N GLN A 3 40.99 39.18 9.64
CA GLN A 3 40.32 37.87 9.64
C GLN A 3 39.80 37.57 8.23
N GLU A 4 40.24 36.42 7.67
CA GLU A 4 39.68 35.86 6.46
C GLU A 4 38.25 35.35 6.70
N PRO A 5 37.32 35.51 5.74
CA PRO A 5 35.99 34.96 5.86
C PRO A 5 36.01 33.45 5.64
N VAL A 6 35.52 32.71 6.62
CA VAL A 6 35.31 31.25 6.53
C VAL A 6 34.20 30.99 5.50
N ALA A 7 34.54 30.22 4.46
CA ALA A 7 33.58 29.78 3.46
C ALA A 7 32.54 28.84 4.09
N PRO A 8 31.26 28.94 3.70
CA PRO A 8 30.21 28.02 4.19
C PRO A 8 30.50 26.60 3.71
N GLN A 9 30.49 25.66 4.63
CA GLN A 9 30.61 24.23 4.31
C GLN A 9 29.35 23.80 3.52
N PRO A 10 29.49 22.95 2.49
CA PRO A 10 28.34 22.43 1.78
C PRO A 10 27.52 21.57 2.74
N GLY A 11 26.26 21.98 2.93
CA GLY A 11 25.28 21.28 3.75
C GLY A 11 25.17 19.83 3.30
N ALA A 12 25.05 18.93 4.29
CA ALA A 12 24.78 17.51 4.09
C ALA A 12 23.61 17.37 3.11
N SER A 13 23.81 16.58 2.04
CA SER A 13 22.78 16.26 1.08
C SER A 13 21.59 15.62 1.84
N GLU A 14 20.46 16.33 1.90
CA GLU A 14 19.18 15.72 2.27
C GLU A 14 19.00 14.51 1.34
N SER A 15 18.90 13.33 1.93
CA SER A 15 18.55 12.11 1.21
C SER A 15 17.23 12.37 0.48
N GLY A 16 17.29 12.55 -0.84
CA GLY A 16 16.18 12.99 -1.66
C GLY A 16 15.00 12.03 -1.52
N GLY A 17 13.92 12.48 -0.87
CA GLY A 17 12.68 11.74 -0.74
C GLY A 17 11.99 11.64 -2.10
N ILE A 18 11.23 10.55 -2.33
CA ILE A 18 10.41 10.37 -3.54
C ILE A 18 9.10 11.13 -3.33
N LYS A 19 8.71 11.98 -4.29
CA LYS A 19 7.36 12.58 -4.37
C LYS A 19 6.84 12.35 -5.79
N THR A 20 5.76 11.61 -5.92
CA THR A 20 5.21 11.29 -7.25
C THR A 20 3.71 11.04 -7.18
N VAL A 21 3.08 11.04 -8.35
CA VAL A 21 1.70 10.59 -8.57
C VAL A 21 1.77 9.44 -9.56
N MET A 22 1.10 8.35 -9.23
CA MET A 22 1.01 7.16 -10.06
C MET A 22 -0.45 6.83 -10.31
N THR A 23 -0.71 6.27 -11.48
CA THR A 23 -2.06 5.83 -11.86
C THR A 23 -1.98 4.40 -12.39
N TRP A 24 -2.88 3.55 -11.93
CA TRP A 24 -3.10 2.20 -12.45
C TRP A 24 -4.47 2.10 -13.07
N ARG A 25 -4.55 1.41 -14.20
CA ARG A 25 -5.79 1.06 -14.87
C ARG A 25 -6.09 -0.42 -14.66
N GLY A 26 -7.31 -0.75 -14.30
CA GLY A 26 -7.78 -2.12 -14.16
C GLY A 26 -7.67 -2.92 -15.46
N ILE A 27 -7.38 -4.21 -15.34
CA ILE A 27 -7.36 -5.18 -16.44
C ILE A 27 -8.63 -6.02 -16.32
N GLY A 28 -9.45 -6.02 -17.38
CA GLY A 28 -10.73 -6.76 -17.40
C GLY A 28 -11.89 -6.10 -16.65
N GLU A 29 -11.65 -4.98 -15.98
CA GLU A 29 -12.66 -4.18 -15.29
C GLU A 29 -12.36 -2.69 -15.46
N GLU A 30 -13.41 -1.87 -15.63
CA GLU A 30 -13.29 -0.42 -15.68
C GLU A 30 -13.00 0.14 -14.28
N ARG A 31 -11.72 0.25 -13.97
CA ARG A 31 -11.22 0.74 -12.68
C ARG A 31 -9.97 1.57 -12.86
N LEU A 32 -9.88 2.64 -12.09
CA LEU A 32 -8.67 3.46 -11.96
C LEU A 32 -8.28 3.60 -10.49
N GLU A 33 -7.01 3.47 -10.22
CA GLU A 33 -6.41 3.90 -8.96
C GLU A 33 -5.40 5.01 -9.25
N GLN A 34 -5.49 6.12 -8.53
CA GLN A 34 -4.47 7.17 -8.54
C GLN A 34 -3.97 7.42 -7.12
N VAL A 35 -2.64 7.47 -6.97
CA VAL A 35 -1.98 7.64 -5.67
C VAL A 35 -0.94 8.74 -5.76
N ARG A 36 -1.05 9.74 -4.88
CA ARG A 36 0.03 10.67 -4.57
C ARG A 36 0.82 10.12 -3.40
N VAL A 37 2.10 9.85 -3.60
CA VAL A 37 2.98 9.26 -2.59
C VAL A 37 4.17 10.17 -2.27
N THR A 38 4.53 10.19 -1.00
CA THR A 38 5.79 10.75 -0.50
C THR A 38 6.50 9.67 0.29
N VAL A 39 7.77 9.41 -0.06
CA VAL A 39 8.65 8.47 0.64
C VAL A 39 9.83 9.23 1.22
N THR A 40 10.12 9.01 2.50
CA THR A 40 11.29 9.54 3.18
C THR A 40 11.93 8.40 3.98
N GLY A 41 13.10 7.92 3.53
CA GLY A 41 13.66 6.67 4.03
C GLY A 41 12.71 5.49 3.78
N LYS A 42 12.27 4.81 4.84
CA LYS A 42 11.25 3.76 4.77
C LYS A 42 9.82 4.27 4.99
N ARG A 43 9.64 5.49 5.49
CA ARG A 43 8.33 6.07 5.75
C ARG A 43 7.61 6.41 4.45
N ILE A 44 6.34 6.01 4.36
CA ILE A 44 5.44 6.30 3.26
C ILE A 44 4.25 7.12 3.80
N LYS A 45 3.90 8.18 3.07
CA LYS A 45 2.61 8.87 3.16
C LYS A 45 1.97 8.81 1.79
N ALA A 46 0.75 8.32 1.72
CA ALA A 46 0.03 8.18 0.47
C ALA A 46 -1.42 8.64 0.59
N TYR A 47 -1.89 9.34 -0.43
CA TYR A 47 -3.29 9.68 -0.65
C TYR A 47 -3.70 9.06 -1.95
N GLY A 48 -4.63 8.13 -1.91
CA GLY A 48 -5.07 7.45 -3.10
C GLY A 48 -6.58 7.45 -3.25
N ARG A 49 -7.01 7.18 -4.48
CA ARG A 49 -8.41 7.00 -4.83
C ARG A 49 -8.56 5.89 -5.85
N ILE A 50 -9.47 4.97 -5.56
CA ILE A 50 -9.92 3.93 -6.48
C ILE A 50 -11.34 4.30 -6.91
N ILE A 51 -11.60 4.23 -8.21
CA ILE A 51 -12.94 4.38 -8.80
C ILE A 51 -13.17 3.11 -9.62
N GLY A 52 -14.23 2.37 -9.30
CA GLY A 52 -14.63 1.16 -10.00
C GLY A 52 -16.05 1.27 -10.53
N ALA A 53 -16.26 0.92 -11.81
CA ALA A 53 -17.57 0.76 -12.38
C ALA A 53 -18.27 -0.49 -11.79
N ALA A 54 -19.57 -0.58 -11.95
CA ALA A 54 -20.31 -1.79 -11.59
C ALA A 54 -19.91 -2.96 -12.48
N THR A 55 -19.84 -4.15 -11.89
CA THR A 55 -19.60 -5.41 -12.58
C THR A 55 -20.68 -6.43 -12.17
N ASP A 56 -20.59 -7.67 -12.64
CA ASP A 56 -21.41 -8.77 -12.16
C ASP A 56 -21.11 -9.19 -10.70
N LYS A 57 -19.96 -8.76 -10.17
CA LYS A 57 -19.48 -9.13 -8.83
C LYS A 57 -19.70 -8.05 -7.78
N HIS A 58 -19.81 -6.78 -8.19
CA HIS A 58 -19.97 -5.65 -7.27
C HIS A 58 -20.64 -4.44 -7.93
N GLU A 59 -21.26 -3.60 -7.10
CA GLU A 59 -21.76 -2.29 -7.50
C GLU A 59 -20.62 -1.30 -7.81
N ALA A 60 -20.94 -0.20 -8.50
CA ALA A 60 -20.00 0.89 -8.67
C ALA A 60 -19.60 1.50 -7.32
N PHE A 61 -18.33 1.86 -7.16
CA PHE A 61 -17.83 2.43 -5.92
C PHE A 61 -16.72 3.44 -6.15
N SER A 62 -16.46 4.24 -5.12
CA SER A 62 -15.27 5.07 -5.01
C SER A 62 -14.70 4.92 -3.61
N ALA A 63 -13.40 4.63 -3.52
CA ALA A 63 -12.67 4.50 -2.26
C ALA A 63 -11.52 5.48 -2.22
N SER A 64 -11.58 6.48 -1.33
CA SER A 64 -10.48 7.41 -1.08
C SER A 64 -9.77 7.02 0.19
N TYR A 65 -8.43 7.03 0.20
CA TYR A 65 -7.68 6.61 1.37
C TYR A 65 -6.49 7.52 1.70
N ASP A 66 -6.14 7.55 2.98
CA ASP A 66 -4.94 8.18 3.55
C ASP A 66 -4.16 7.10 4.31
N LEU A 67 -2.94 6.83 3.87
CA LEU A 67 -2.04 5.84 4.44
C LEU A 67 -0.79 6.51 5.00
N ILE A 68 -0.42 6.10 6.21
CA ILE A 68 0.83 6.52 6.85
C ILE A 68 1.53 5.28 7.42
N THR A 69 2.81 5.11 7.10
CA THR A 69 3.68 4.14 7.76
C THR A 69 4.55 4.81 8.83
N ASN A 70 5.14 4.00 9.71
CA ASN A 70 6.18 4.42 10.64
C ASN A 70 7.56 4.49 9.95
N ASP A 71 8.61 4.82 10.69
CA ASP A 71 9.98 4.94 10.16
C ASP A 71 10.60 3.59 9.78
N ALA A 72 10.06 2.47 10.27
CA ALA A 72 10.44 1.12 9.87
C ALA A 72 9.71 0.66 8.58
N GLY A 73 8.75 1.44 8.07
CA GLY A 73 7.95 1.12 6.88
C GLY A 73 6.67 0.33 7.17
N ALA A 74 6.41 -0.05 8.42
CA ALA A 74 5.17 -0.74 8.79
C ALA A 74 4.00 0.24 8.83
N THR A 75 2.81 -0.20 8.46
CA THR A 75 1.61 0.64 8.48
C THR A 75 1.31 1.10 9.91
N LYS A 76 1.12 2.41 10.07
CA LYS A 76 0.69 3.05 11.31
C LYS A 76 -0.81 3.32 11.29
N ARG A 77 -1.32 3.81 10.16
CA ARG A 77 -2.73 4.15 9.98
C ARG A 77 -3.13 4.06 8.53
N LEU A 78 -4.33 3.51 8.30
CA LEU A 78 -5.11 3.66 7.08
C LEU A 78 -6.46 4.26 7.46
N SER A 79 -6.85 5.34 6.78
CA SER A 79 -8.22 5.87 6.82
C SER A 79 -8.80 5.74 5.42
N LEU A 80 -10.00 5.17 5.30
CA LEU A 80 -10.66 4.93 4.02
C LEU A 80 -12.08 5.47 4.08
N HIS A 81 -12.46 6.20 3.04
CA HIS A 81 -13.84 6.64 2.78
C HIS A 81 -14.34 5.92 1.53
N LEU A 82 -15.31 5.06 1.73
CA LEU A 82 -15.93 4.23 0.72
C LEU A 82 -17.33 4.76 0.39
N VAL A 83 -17.56 5.11 -0.86
CA VAL A 83 -18.82 5.64 -1.39
C VAL A 83 -19.45 4.61 -2.32
N ARG A 84 -20.71 4.27 -2.09
CA ARG A 84 -21.51 3.31 -2.87
C ARG A 84 -22.94 3.85 -3.04
N ALA A 85 -23.74 3.23 -3.91
CA ALA A 85 -25.13 3.63 -4.08
C ALA A 85 -25.95 3.55 -2.77
N GLY A 86 -25.67 2.56 -1.94
CA GLY A 86 -26.33 2.36 -0.64
C GLY A 86 -25.86 3.28 0.48
N GLY A 87 -24.88 4.16 0.24
CA GLY A 87 -24.34 5.12 1.22
C GLY A 87 -22.85 5.03 1.42
N ASP A 88 -22.34 5.89 2.29
CA ASP A 88 -20.93 6.06 2.59
C ASP A 88 -20.52 5.27 3.82
N THR A 89 -19.29 4.81 3.82
CA THR A 89 -18.67 4.12 4.97
C THR A 89 -17.29 4.70 5.23
N GLN A 90 -17.04 5.04 6.50
CA GLN A 90 -15.70 5.39 6.99
C GLN A 90 -15.08 4.17 7.67
N ILE A 91 -13.84 3.85 7.32
CA ILE A 91 -13.07 2.78 7.94
C ILE A 91 -11.75 3.37 8.40
N SER A 92 -11.41 3.16 9.66
CA SER A 92 -10.12 3.56 10.22
C SER A 92 -9.43 2.32 10.78
N ILE A 93 -8.21 2.07 10.31
CA ILE A 93 -7.35 0.98 10.77
C ILE A 93 -6.10 1.62 11.33
N THR A 94 -5.86 1.46 12.64
CA THR A 94 -4.74 2.09 13.34
C THR A 94 -3.99 1.03 14.13
N ARG A 95 -2.66 1.06 14.06
CA ARG A 95 -1.79 0.19 14.86
C ARG A 95 -1.39 0.92 16.14
N ASP A 96 -1.60 0.30 17.30
CA ASP A 96 -1.23 0.86 18.59
C ASP A 96 0.26 0.60 18.94
N GLY A 97 0.72 1.14 20.08
CA GLY A 97 2.10 0.98 20.54
C GLY A 97 2.44 -0.44 21.04
N GLN A 98 1.46 -1.35 21.07
CA GLN A 98 1.61 -2.76 21.45
C GLN A 98 1.48 -3.69 20.25
N ASP A 99 1.61 -3.13 19.04
CA ASP A 99 1.50 -3.83 17.75
C ASP A 99 0.12 -4.45 17.48
N ALA A 100 -0.90 -4.11 18.26
CA ALA A 100 -2.27 -4.49 17.99
C ALA A 100 -2.95 -3.46 17.06
N TRP A 101 -3.88 -3.95 16.28
CA TRP A 101 -4.68 -3.16 15.35
C TRP A 101 -6.04 -2.83 15.95
N LEU A 102 -6.46 -1.61 15.76
CA LEU A 102 -7.79 -1.12 16.07
C LEU A 102 -8.49 -0.78 14.75
N VAL A 103 -9.54 -1.54 14.44
CA VAL A 103 -10.38 -1.33 13.25
C VAL A 103 -11.69 -0.71 13.69
N GLN A 104 -11.97 0.49 13.20
CA GLN A 104 -13.25 1.17 13.40
C GLN A 104 -13.99 1.24 12.06
N SER A 105 -15.20 0.73 12.01
CA SER A 105 -16.07 0.70 10.84
C SER A 105 -17.53 0.90 11.24
N ALA A 106 -18.45 0.86 10.27
CA ALA A 106 -19.89 0.88 10.53
C ALA A 106 -20.36 -0.31 11.38
N ARG A 107 -19.58 -1.40 11.45
CA ARG A 107 -19.87 -2.58 12.29
C ARG A 107 -19.45 -2.41 13.76
N GLY A 108 -18.77 -1.31 14.08
CA GLY A 108 -18.23 -1.02 15.41
C GLY A 108 -16.71 -1.00 15.44
N MET A 109 -16.15 -1.26 16.63
CA MET A 109 -14.73 -1.25 16.89
C MET A 109 -14.25 -2.68 17.19
N GLU A 110 -13.21 -3.10 16.50
CA GLU A 110 -12.57 -4.41 16.67
C GLU A 110 -11.08 -4.22 16.99
N ARG A 111 -10.55 -5.03 17.89
CA ARG A 111 -9.12 -5.11 18.18
C ARG A 111 -8.59 -6.49 17.82
N SER A 112 -7.53 -6.55 16.98
CA SER A 112 -6.92 -7.78 16.50
C SER A 112 -5.42 -7.60 16.36
N ASP A 113 -4.65 -8.69 16.33
CA ASP A 113 -3.25 -8.68 15.91
C ASP A 113 -3.08 -9.05 14.43
N PHE A 114 -4.17 -9.51 13.79
CA PHE A 114 -4.18 -10.00 12.41
C PHE A 114 -3.00 -10.96 12.12
N GLY A 115 -2.71 -11.88 13.05
CA GLY A 115 -1.63 -12.85 12.91
C GLY A 115 -0.23 -12.23 12.92
N GLY A 116 -0.04 -11.11 13.64
CA GLY A 116 1.22 -10.37 13.68
C GLY A 116 1.44 -9.45 12.49
N ALA A 117 0.37 -9.06 11.78
CA ALA A 117 0.44 -8.19 10.61
C ALA A 117 1.19 -6.88 10.90
N GLN A 118 2.05 -6.47 9.97
CA GLN A 118 2.71 -5.17 9.99
C GLN A 118 2.21 -4.25 8.88
N ASP A 119 1.48 -4.80 7.92
CA ASP A 119 0.95 -4.06 6.78
C ASP A 119 -0.57 -4.25 6.71
N VAL A 120 -1.23 -3.24 6.15
CA VAL A 120 -2.60 -3.36 5.63
C VAL A 120 -2.47 -3.64 4.15
N ASP A 121 -3.33 -4.50 3.60
CA ASP A 121 -3.53 -4.64 2.16
C ASP A 121 -4.95 -4.22 1.79
N LEU A 122 -5.09 -3.54 0.67
CA LEU A 122 -6.36 -3.07 0.14
C LEU A 122 -6.65 -3.81 -1.16
N ALA A 123 -7.68 -4.62 -1.18
CA ALA A 123 -8.12 -5.33 -2.37
C ALA A 123 -8.28 -4.38 -3.56
N LEU A 124 -7.95 -4.84 -4.76
CA LEU A 124 -8.01 -4.10 -6.01
C LEU A 124 -6.96 -2.97 -6.17
N SER A 125 -6.04 -2.80 -5.20
CA SER A 125 -4.99 -1.80 -5.23
C SER A 125 -3.61 -2.43 -5.45
N PRO A 126 -2.95 -2.21 -6.59
CA PRO A 126 -1.54 -2.58 -6.78
C PRO A 126 -0.60 -1.86 -5.81
N PHE A 127 -0.95 -0.62 -5.42
CA PHE A 127 -0.11 0.22 -4.59
C PHE A 127 0.23 -0.42 -3.23
N PHE A 128 -0.71 -1.11 -2.58
CA PHE A 128 -0.48 -1.66 -1.23
C PHE A 128 0.58 -2.75 -1.19
N ASN A 129 0.83 -3.47 -2.28
CA ASN A 129 1.95 -4.41 -2.38
C ASN A 129 3.32 -3.74 -2.22
N THR A 130 3.41 -2.44 -2.50
CA THR A 130 4.63 -1.65 -2.30
C THR A 130 5.09 -1.64 -0.83
N LEU A 131 4.16 -1.77 0.13
CA LEU A 131 4.47 -1.70 1.56
C LEU A 131 5.41 -2.84 1.98
N PRO A 132 5.03 -4.13 1.87
CA PRO A 132 5.93 -5.23 2.21
C PRO A 132 7.14 -5.31 1.27
N ILE A 133 6.97 -5.05 -0.03
CA ILE A 133 8.07 -5.11 -1.00
C ILE A 133 9.21 -4.17 -0.59
N ARG A 134 8.90 -2.92 -0.25
CA ARG A 134 9.91 -1.96 0.20
C ARG A 134 10.43 -2.25 1.60
N ARG A 135 9.55 -2.58 2.53
CA ARG A 135 9.92 -2.84 3.94
C ARG A 135 10.90 -4.00 4.05
N LEU A 136 10.63 -5.09 3.33
CA LEU A 136 11.40 -6.34 3.34
C LEU A 136 12.47 -6.41 2.25
N GLY A 137 12.44 -5.48 1.26
CA GLY A 137 13.38 -5.47 0.16
C GLY A 137 13.17 -6.61 -0.85
N LEU A 138 11.91 -7.04 -1.06
CA LEU A 138 11.58 -8.23 -1.86
C LEU A 138 11.88 -8.09 -3.36
N GLY A 139 12.07 -6.88 -3.87
CA GLY A 139 12.45 -6.64 -5.28
C GLY A 139 13.96 -6.74 -5.55
N LYS A 140 14.78 -7.11 -4.55
CA LYS A 140 16.23 -7.21 -4.71
C LYS A 140 16.63 -8.61 -5.17
N PRO A 141 17.73 -8.75 -5.97
CA PRO A 141 18.18 -10.06 -6.48
C PRO A 141 18.43 -11.11 -5.39
N ASP A 142 18.89 -10.67 -4.22
CA ASP A 142 19.23 -11.54 -3.09
C ASP A 142 18.08 -11.74 -2.09
N SER A 143 16.88 -11.23 -2.39
CA SER A 143 15.72 -11.44 -1.52
C SER A 143 15.24 -12.89 -1.61
N GLY A 144 14.96 -13.49 -0.45
CA GLY A 144 14.30 -14.79 -0.37
C GLY A 144 12.77 -14.69 -0.43
N PRO A 145 12.07 -15.83 -0.47
CA PRO A 145 10.62 -15.86 -0.33
C PRO A 145 10.18 -15.35 1.05
N ALA A 146 9.01 -14.75 1.12
CA ALA A 146 8.45 -14.21 2.35
C ALA A 146 6.94 -14.45 2.45
N GLU A 147 6.50 -14.88 3.63
CA GLU A 147 5.10 -14.91 4.04
C GLU A 147 4.82 -13.65 4.85
N VAL A 148 3.83 -12.88 4.43
CA VAL A 148 3.53 -11.56 4.99
C VAL A 148 2.10 -11.56 5.53
N PRO A 149 1.91 -11.65 6.86
CA PRO A 149 0.61 -11.40 7.48
C PRO A 149 0.18 -9.95 7.24
N VAL A 150 -1.10 -9.75 6.89
CA VAL A 150 -1.69 -8.44 6.62
C VAL A 150 -3.08 -8.32 7.23
N ALA A 151 -3.47 -7.09 7.57
CA ALA A 151 -4.88 -6.74 7.74
C ALA A 151 -5.45 -6.48 6.34
N TYR A 152 -6.19 -7.46 5.78
CA TYR A 152 -6.69 -7.41 4.42
C TYR A 152 -8.07 -6.74 4.38
N LEU A 153 -8.18 -5.63 3.66
CA LEU A 153 -9.41 -4.87 3.50
C LEU A 153 -10.02 -5.14 2.12
N TYR A 154 -11.20 -5.73 2.10
CA TYR A 154 -11.93 -6.04 0.87
C TYR A 154 -12.70 -4.83 0.34
N LEU A 155 -12.63 -4.59 -0.97
CA LEU A 155 -13.46 -3.62 -1.68
C LEU A 155 -14.47 -4.34 -2.62
N PRO A 156 -15.68 -3.82 -2.73
CA PRO A 156 -16.24 -2.66 -2.03
C PRO A 156 -17.00 -3.02 -0.74
N SER A 157 -16.81 -4.19 -0.15
CA SER A 157 -17.54 -4.59 1.07
C SER A 157 -17.13 -3.79 2.31
N GLY A 158 -15.85 -3.36 2.39
CA GLY A 158 -15.27 -2.72 3.56
C GLY A 158 -14.98 -3.70 4.70
N GLU A 159 -14.98 -5.01 4.44
CA GLU A 159 -14.63 -6.03 5.42
C GLU A 159 -13.11 -6.08 5.62
N VAL A 160 -12.66 -6.23 6.87
CA VAL A 160 -11.25 -6.36 7.23
C VAL A 160 -11.03 -7.72 7.89
N THR A 161 -10.14 -8.54 7.34
CA THR A 161 -9.85 -9.88 7.85
C THR A 161 -8.34 -10.13 7.90
N PRO A 162 -7.84 -11.07 8.73
CA PRO A 162 -6.47 -11.53 8.64
C PRO A 162 -6.25 -12.28 7.32
N ALA A 163 -5.13 -12.03 6.67
CA ALA A 163 -4.67 -12.80 5.53
C ALA A 163 -3.15 -12.92 5.54
N THR A 164 -2.61 -13.85 4.75
CA THR A 164 -1.17 -13.98 4.51
C THR A 164 -0.93 -13.88 3.01
N LEU A 165 -0.04 -12.99 2.61
CA LEU A 165 0.42 -12.88 1.24
C LEU A 165 1.80 -13.54 1.12
N SER A 166 1.98 -14.38 0.10
CA SER A 166 3.28 -14.98 -0.21
C SER A 166 3.95 -14.20 -1.32
N TYR A 167 5.22 -13.90 -1.16
CA TYR A 167 6.06 -13.26 -2.16
C TYR A 167 7.28 -14.14 -2.43
N THR A 168 7.51 -14.51 -3.68
CA THR A 168 8.67 -15.31 -4.09
C THR A 168 9.39 -14.60 -5.24
N PRO A 169 10.69 -14.27 -5.10
CA PRO A 169 11.46 -13.72 -6.21
C PRO A 169 11.46 -14.67 -7.41
N ALA A 170 11.21 -14.13 -8.59
CA ALA A 170 11.16 -14.86 -9.86
C ALA A 170 12.00 -14.12 -10.92
N ALA A 171 12.40 -14.83 -11.99
CA ALA A 171 13.19 -14.25 -13.06
C ALA A 171 12.51 -13.07 -13.77
N ALA A 172 11.16 -13.06 -13.83
CA ALA A 172 10.36 -12.03 -14.47
C ALA A 172 9.78 -10.98 -13.50
N GLY A 173 10.07 -11.08 -12.19
CA GLY A 173 9.51 -10.18 -11.18
C GLY A 173 9.37 -10.84 -9.82
N ILE A 174 8.20 -10.71 -9.22
CA ILE A 174 7.89 -11.29 -7.91
C ILE A 174 6.59 -12.09 -8.04
N ASP A 175 6.65 -13.39 -7.81
CA ASP A 175 5.44 -14.21 -7.70
C ASP A 175 4.71 -13.86 -6.42
N ILE A 176 3.43 -13.57 -6.54
CA ILE A 176 2.55 -13.23 -5.42
C ILE A 176 1.38 -14.21 -5.34
N VAL A 177 1.06 -14.64 -4.13
CA VAL A 177 -0.20 -15.31 -3.80
C VAL A 177 -0.92 -14.45 -2.76
N SER A 178 -2.18 -14.12 -3.05
CA SER A 178 -3.07 -13.37 -2.16
C SER A 178 -4.43 -14.06 -2.08
N PRO A 179 -5.36 -13.63 -1.22
CA PRO A 179 -6.72 -14.20 -1.18
C PRO A 179 -7.49 -14.14 -2.50
N VAL A 180 -7.11 -13.24 -3.40
CA VAL A 180 -7.87 -12.95 -4.63
C VAL A 180 -7.06 -13.19 -5.92
N ALA A 181 -5.75 -13.43 -5.84
CA ALA A 181 -4.89 -13.55 -7.02
C ALA A 181 -3.66 -14.41 -6.76
N GLN A 182 -3.21 -15.09 -7.82
CA GLN A 182 -1.90 -15.72 -7.91
C GLN A 182 -1.30 -15.34 -9.26
N THR A 183 -0.18 -14.61 -9.26
CA THR A 183 0.43 -14.08 -10.48
C THR A 183 1.86 -13.62 -10.23
N THR A 184 2.59 -13.21 -11.29
CA THR A 184 3.91 -12.59 -11.19
C THR A 184 3.75 -11.09 -11.44
N ILE A 185 4.04 -10.27 -10.45
CA ILE A 185 4.03 -8.81 -10.57
C ILE A 185 5.41 -8.28 -10.95
N THR A 186 5.46 -7.13 -11.63
CA THR A 186 6.70 -6.40 -11.85
C THR A 186 6.69 -5.09 -11.07
N VAL A 187 7.87 -4.69 -10.61
CA VAL A 187 8.05 -3.44 -9.85
C VAL A 187 9.15 -2.60 -10.49
N ASP A 188 9.10 -1.29 -10.26
CA ASP A 188 10.19 -0.40 -10.63
C ASP A 188 11.34 -0.43 -9.60
N GLU A 189 12.41 0.32 -9.88
CA GLU A 189 13.59 0.45 -9.02
C GLU A 189 13.27 0.93 -7.59
N ASN A 190 12.14 1.60 -7.43
CA ASN A 190 11.64 2.13 -6.15
C ASN A 190 10.69 1.16 -5.45
N GLY A 191 10.41 -0.02 -6.02
CA GLY A 191 9.52 -1.04 -5.45
C GLY A 191 8.03 -0.74 -5.63
N PHE A 192 7.66 0.16 -6.54
CA PHE A 192 6.26 0.39 -6.90
C PHE A 192 5.85 -0.56 -8.02
N VAL A 193 4.68 -1.14 -7.90
CA VAL A 193 4.14 -2.07 -8.90
C VAL A 193 3.96 -1.36 -10.25
N VAL A 194 4.45 -1.99 -11.31
CA VAL A 194 4.29 -1.54 -12.70
C VAL A 194 3.18 -2.34 -13.39
N ASN A 195 3.25 -3.65 -13.27
CA ASN A 195 2.26 -4.54 -13.86
C ASN A 195 1.83 -5.60 -12.84
N TYR A 196 0.52 -5.76 -12.71
CA TYR A 196 -0.12 -6.80 -11.90
C TYR A 196 -1.11 -7.55 -12.81
N PRO A 197 -0.65 -8.61 -13.53
CA PRO A 197 -1.48 -9.34 -14.47
C PRO A 197 -2.78 -9.83 -13.85
N GLY A 198 -3.90 -9.60 -14.55
CA GLY A 198 -5.24 -9.93 -14.08
C GLY A 198 -5.85 -8.90 -13.10
N LEU A 199 -5.08 -7.92 -12.64
CA LEU A 199 -5.58 -6.87 -11.74
C LEU A 199 -5.47 -5.47 -12.36
N ALA A 200 -4.26 -4.99 -12.63
CA ALA A 200 -4.04 -3.63 -13.14
C ALA A 200 -2.64 -3.42 -13.72
N GLU A 201 -2.50 -2.40 -14.55
CA GLU A 201 -1.24 -1.90 -15.10
C GLU A 201 -1.06 -0.40 -14.80
N ARG A 202 0.18 0.04 -14.59
CA ARG A 202 0.50 1.47 -14.41
C ARG A 202 0.49 2.17 -15.77
N VAL A 203 -0.18 3.34 -15.85
CA VAL A 203 -0.33 4.18 -17.05
C VAL A 203 0.26 5.56 -16.85
#